data_78775c549342915107add3491eb974ed
#
_entry.id   78775c549342915107add3491eb974ed
#
_cell.length_a   1.000
_cell.length_b   1.000
_cell.length_c   1.000
_cell.angle_alpha   90.00
_cell.angle_beta   90.00
_cell.angle_gamma   90.00
#
_symmetry.space_group_name_H-M   'P 1'
#
loop_
_entity.id
_entity.type
_entity.pdbx_description
1 polymer ?
#
loop_
_entity_poly.entity_id
_entity_poly.type
_entity_poly.pdbx_seq_one_letter_code
_entity_poly.pdbx_strand_id
1 'polypeptide(L)'
;MRIVCDAHIPFLLEAVQKAWPQVEIYPMKPEEIDAEAVKKADVLIVRTRTKVNEALLVSSHVQLVCTATIGFDHIDTAYCESHGIRWMSCPGCNAQAVCDYIEEALQETKAQGTMGIVGVGHVGSLVAKMAERRGMKVLLNDTPKGIGVSLDDIAQNCDIITFHVPLDKTTYHLCDKALLNQCKPNALIINAARGGVVDEQALIHSGHPFILDTWENEPEISPLVLAGA
;
A
#
# COMPACT_ATOMS: atom_id res chain seq x y z
N MET A 1 -25.90 5.61 -17.46
CA MET A 1 -24.92 5.30 -16.40
C MET A 1 -23.89 6.42 -16.39
N ARG A 2 -23.68 7.00 -15.24
CA ARG A 2 -22.80 8.15 -15.04
C ARG A 2 -21.64 7.75 -14.12
N ILE A 3 -20.40 7.91 -14.60
CA ILE A 3 -19.19 7.58 -13.87
C ILE A 3 -18.46 8.87 -13.50
N VAL A 4 -18.18 9.07 -12.22
CA VAL A 4 -17.21 10.07 -11.74
C VAL A 4 -15.91 9.36 -11.44
N CYS A 5 -14.79 9.88 -11.89
CA CYS A 5 -13.49 9.22 -11.68
C CYS A 5 -12.34 10.20 -11.45
N ASP A 6 -11.32 9.74 -10.74
CA ASP A 6 -10.04 10.46 -10.60
C ASP A 6 -9.35 10.56 -11.98
N ALA A 7 -9.13 11.78 -12.44
CA ALA A 7 -8.50 12.08 -13.72
C ALA A 7 -7.06 11.58 -13.88
N HIS A 8 -6.40 11.25 -12.76
CA HIS A 8 -5.02 10.76 -12.78
C HIS A 8 -4.91 9.23 -12.89
N ILE A 9 -6.03 8.50 -13.12
CA ILE A 9 -5.98 7.06 -13.39
C ILE A 9 -5.59 6.86 -14.85
N PRO A 10 -4.39 6.31 -15.13
CA PRO A 10 -3.91 6.16 -16.51
C PRO A 10 -4.83 5.25 -17.31
N PHE A 11 -5.04 5.56 -18.58
CA PHE A 11 -5.79 4.75 -19.56
C PHE A 11 -7.27 4.49 -19.21
N LEU A 12 -7.79 5.00 -18.09
CA LEU A 12 -9.16 4.72 -17.64
C LEU A 12 -10.20 5.22 -18.66
N LEU A 13 -10.04 6.43 -19.16
CA LEU A 13 -10.99 7.04 -20.12
C LEU A 13 -11.10 6.22 -21.39
N GLU A 14 -9.96 5.85 -21.97
CA GLU A 14 -9.89 5.03 -23.19
C GLU A 14 -10.50 3.64 -22.94
N ALA A 15 -10.19 3.02 -21.81
CA ALA A 15 -10.72 1.71 -21.46
C ALA A 15 -12.25 1.73 -21.29
N VAL A 16 -12.78 2.73 -20.59
CA VAL A 16 -14.23 2.89 -20.38
C VAL A 16 -14.94 3.19 -21.70
N GLN A 17 -14.43 4.12 -22.50
CA GLN A 17 -15.03 4.46 -23.80
C GLN A 17 -15.03 3.29 -24.77
N LYS A 18 -13.96 2.47 -24.75
CA LYS A 18 -13.88 1.26 -25.57
C LYS A 18 -14.87 0.19 -25.12
N ALA A 19 -15.01 -0.02 -23.81
CA ALA A 19 -15.87 -1.06 -23.24
C ALA A 19 -17.35 -0.66 -23.26
N TRP A 20 -17.65 0.61 -23.01
CA TRP A 20 -19.01 1.15 -22.85
C TRP A 20 -19.15 2.52 -23.53
N PRO A 21 -19.26 2.59 -24.87
CA PRO A 21 -19.30 3.87 -25.62
C PRO A 21 -20.45 4.81 -25.24
N GLN A 22 -21.50 4.27 -24.61
CA GLN A 22 -22.72 5.03 -24.22
C GLN A 22 -22.67 5.58 -22.79
N VAL A 23 -21.55 5.38 -22.09
CA VAL A 23 -21.42 5.81 -20.70
C VAL A 23 -20.91 7.25 -20.63
N GLU A 24 -21.55 8.04 -19.78
CA GLU A 24 -21.05 9.37 -19.44
C GLU A 24 -19.96 9.24 -18.38
N ILE A 25 -18.74 9.67 -18.69
CA ILE A 25 -17.61 9.66 -17.77
C ILE A 25 -17.12 11.08 -17.49
N TYR A 26 -16.92 11.39 -16.22
CA TYR A 26 -16.53 12.70 -15.70
C TYR A 26 -15.21 12.56 -14.94
N PRO A 27 -14.06 12.79 -15.61
CA PRO A 27 -12.76 12.82 -14.94
C PRO A 27 -12.62 14.12 -14.15
N MET A 28 -12.25 14.00 -12.88
CA MET A 28 -12.09 15.11 -11.95
C MET A 28 -10.78 14.96 -11.18
N LYS A 29 -10.22 16.05 -10.71
CA LYS A 29 -9.10 15.98 -9.77
C LYS A 29 -9.60 15.46 -8.41
N PRO A 30 -8.76 14.78 -7.61
CA PRO A 30 -9.18 14.25 -6.32
C PRO A 30 -9.84 15.27 -5.39
N GLU A 31 -9.35 16.51 -5.39
CA GLU A 31 -9.87 17.63 -4.61
C GLU A 31 -11.21 18.17 -5.08
N GLU A 32 -11.61 17.84 -6.31
CA GLU A 32 -12.89 18.23 -6.92
C GLU A 32 -13.98 17.16 -6.74
N ILE A 33 -13.59 15.96 -6.26
CA ILE A 33 -14.52 14.85 -6.01
C ILE A 33 -15.14 15.05 -4.62
N ASP A 34 -16.18 15.85 -4.57
CA ASP A 34 -16.98 16.15 -3.38
C ASP A 34 -18.39 15.57 -3.45
N ALA A 35 -19.18 15.78 -2.40
CA ALA A 35 -20.54 15.24 -2.30
C ALA A 35 -21.47 15.75 -3.41
N GLU A 36 -21.30 16.98 -3.92
CA GLU A 36 -22.13 17.50 -5.02
C GLU A 36 -21.71 16.88 -6.36
N ALA A 37 -20.40 16.68 -6.58
CA ALA A 37 -19.87 16.02 -7.77
C ALA A 37 -20.38 14.58 -7.92
N VAL A 38 -20.46 13.83 -6.82
CA VAL A 38 -20.88 12.41 -6.85
C VAL A 38 -22.39 12.21 -6.71
N LYS A 39 -23.15 13.25 -6.44
CA LYS A 39 -24.59 13.18 -6.16
C LYS A 39 -25.41 12.42 -7.22
N LYS A 40 -25.09 12.59 -8.49
CA LYS A 40 -25.79 11.96 -9.63
C LYS A 40 -24.96 10.83 -10.27
N ALA A 41 -23.85 10.43 -9.65
CA ALA A 41 -23.03 9.37 -10.16
C ALA A 41 -23.63 7.99 -9.80
N ASP A 42 -23.59 7.07 -10.75
CA ASP A 42 -23.92 5.66 -10.53
C ASP A 42 -22.68 4.88 -10.06
N VAL A 43 -21.51 5.29 -10.56
CA VAL A 43 -20.21 4.66 -10.27
C VAL A 43 -19.19 5.73 -9.92
N LEU A 44 -18.42 5.46 -8.88
CA LEU A 44 -17.28 6.26 -8.44
C LEU A 44 -15.98 5.46 -8.58
N ILE A 45 -14.99 5.99 -9.32
CA ILE A 45 -13.68 5.34 -9.50
C ILE A 45 -12.59 6.27 -8.98
N VAL A 46 -11.91 5.87 -7.91
CA VAL A 46 -10.97 6.72 -7.18
C VAL A 46 -9.59 6.09 -7.04
N ARG A 47 -8.67 6.85 -6.46
CA ARG A 47 -7.40 6.42 -5.90
C ARG A 47 -7.32 6.86 -4.42
N THR A 48 -6.20 6.61 -3.77
CA THR A 48 -5.98 6.80 -2.33
C THR A 48 -6.22 8.20 -1.79
N ARG A 49 -6.17 9.25 -2.63
CA ARG A 49 -6.34 10.64 -2.19
C ARG A 49 -7.80 11.02 -1.91
N THR A 50 -8.76 10.32 -2.48
CA THR A 50 -10.20 10.57 -2.24
C THR A 50 -10.69 9.69 -1.12
N LYS A 51 -11.06 10.28 0.03
CA LYS A 51 -11.69 9.55 1.13
C LYS A 51 -13.15 9.27 0.79
N VAL A 52 -13.50 8.00 0.65
CA VAL A 52 -14.85 7.53 0.36
C VAL A 52 -15.52 7.11 1.67
N ASN A 53 -16.36 7.96 2.19
CA ASN A 53 -17.03 7.79 3.49
C ASN A 53 -18.47 8.30 3.44
N GLU A 54 -19.17 8.27 4.57
CA GLU A 54 -20.52 8.80 4.70
C GLU A 54 -20.66 10.23 4.18
N ALA A 55 -19.75 11.14 4.53
CA ALA A 55 -19.85 12.54 4.12
C ALA A 55 -19.84 12.71 2.60
N LEU A 56 -19.13 11.85 1.86
CA LEU A 56 -19.10 11.85 0.41
C LEU A 56 -20.35 11.20 -0.21
N LEU A 57 -20.86 10.13 0.40
CA LEU A 57 -21.84 9.24 -0.23
C LEU A 57 -23.29 9.43 0.23
N VAL A 58 -23.54 10.07 1.38
CA VAL A 58 -24.87 10.12 2.05
C VAL A 58 -26.02 10.61 1.16
N SER A 59 -25.78 11.51 0.22
CA SER A 59 -26.79 12.05 -0.69
C SER A 59 -26.57 11.65 -2.14
N SER A 60 -25.74 10.64 -2.39
CA SER A 60 -25.38 10.20 -3.74
C SER A 60 -26.29 9.07 -4.24
N HIS A 61 -26.28 8.85 -5.56
CA HIS A 61 -26.88 7.69 -6.20
C HIS A 61 -25.85 6.57 -6.46
N VAL A 62 -24.65 6.68 -5.92
CA VAL A 62 -23.55 5.74 -6.16
C VAL A 62 -23.94 4.33 -5.71
N GLN A 63 -23.84 3.38 -6.63
CA GLN A 63 -24.12 1.96 -6.40
C GLN A 63 -22.84 1.12 -6.40
N LEU A 64 -21.75 1.66 -6.96
CA LEU A 64 -20.47 0.98 -7.05
C LEU A 64 -19.32 1.96 -6.84
N VAL A 65 -18.46 1.64 -5.91
CA VAL A 65 -17.17 2.31 -5.69
C VAL A 65 -16.06 1.39 -6.16
N CYS A 66 -15.18 1.88 -7.03
CA CYS A 66 -13.97 1.18 -7.44
C CYS A 66 -12.74 1.99 -7.02
N THR A 67 -11.73 1.34 -6.49
CA THR A 67 -10.42 1.98 -6.38
C THR A 67 -9.42 1.34 -7.35
N ALA A 68 -8.71 2.18 -8.09
CA ALA A 68 -7.64 1.75 -9.01
C ALA A 68 -6.32 1.43 -8.27
N THR A 69 -6.43 1.02 -7.01
CA THR A 69 -5.31 0.67 -6.13
C THR A 69 -5.54 -0.66 -5.44
N ILE A 70 -4.47 -1.30 -4.97
CA ILE A 70 -4.58 -2.54 -4.17
C ILE A 70 -5.20 -2.22 -2.81
N GLY A 71 -4.66 -1.22 -2.11
CA GLY A 71 -5.16 -0.78 -0.81
C GLY A 71 -6.48 -0.03 -0.95
N PHE A 72 -7.33 -0.19 0.03
CA PHE A 72 -8.68 0.41 0.10
C PHE A 72 -8.95 1.09 1.45
N ASP A 73 -7.93 1.40 2.20
CA ASP A 73 -7.97 2.08 3.51
C ASP A 73 -8.62 3.48 3.46
N HIS A 74 -8.75 4.05 2.26
CA HIS A 74 -9.48 5.30 2.00
C HIS A 74 -10.98 5.08 1.75
N ILE A 75 -11.46 3.84 1.70
CA ILE A 75 -12.89 3.48 1.52
C ILE A 75 -13.46 2.99 2.86
N ASP A 76 -14.51 3.64 3.34
CA ASP A 76 -15.32 3.14 4.43
C ASP A 76 -16.19 1.97 3.93
N THR A 77 -15.63 0.78 4.00
CA THR A 77 -16.28 -0.44 3.52
C THR A 77 -17.50 -0.81 4.34
N ALA A 78 -17.49 -0.51 5.65
CA ALA A 78 -18.62 -0.77 6.54
C ALA A 78 -19.82 0.12 6.17
N TYR A 79 -19.56 1.40 5.87
CA TYR A 79 -20.61 2.30 5.36
C TYR A 79 -21.16 1.79 4.03
N CYS A 80 -20.29 1.45 3.08
CA CYS A 80 -20.71 0.93 1.78
C CYS A 80 -21.60 -0.30 1.91
N GLU A 81 -21.18 -1.29 2.69
CA GLU A 81 -21.90 -2.54 2.90
C GLU A 81 -23.26 -2.32 3.57
N SER A 82 -23.33 -1.46 4.60
CA SER A 82 -24.58 -1.16 5.31
C SER A 82 -25.60 -0.40 4.46
N HIS A 83 -25.16 0.28 3.41
CA HIS A 83 -26.00 1.05 2.48
C HIS A 83 -26.20 0.36 1.12
N GLY A 84 -25.77 -0.90 0.97
CA GLY A 84 -25.94 -1.66 -0.26
C GLY A 84 -25.07 -1.15 -1.43
N ILE A 85 -24.05 -0.35 -1.15
CA ILE A 85 -23.09 0.15 -2.14
C ILE A 85 -22.00 -0.92 -2.30
N ARG A 86 -21.87 -1.46 -3.50
CA ARG A 86 -20.78 -2.39 -3.80
C ARG A 86 -19.46 -1.65 -3.87
N TRP A 87 -18.39 -2.29 -3.44
CA TRP A 87 -17.05 -1.74 -3.60
C TRP A 87 -16.06 -2.78 -4.12
N MET A 88 -15.02 -2.32 -4.84
CA MET A 88 -13.99 -3.16 -5.45
C MET A 88 -12.65 -2.47 -5.36
N SER A 89 -11.60 -3.25 -5.12
CA SER A 89 -10.20 -2.85 -5.30
C SER A 89 -9.57 -3.63 -6.46
N CYS A 90 -8.31 -3.34 -6.77
CA CYS A 90 -7.54 -4.06 -7.79
C CYS A 90 -6.41 -4.88 -7.15
N PRO A 91 -6.70 -6.01 -6.47
CA PRO A 91 -5.68 -6.80 -5.78
C PRO A 91 -4.59 -7.25 -6.74
N GLY A 92 -3.34 -6.95 -6.40
CA GLY A 92 -2.17 -7.36 -7.17
C GLY A 92 -1.86 -6.54 -8.43
N CYS A 93 -2.64 -5.51 -8.76
CA CYS A 93 -2.47 -4.77 -10.03
C CYS A 93 -1.09 -4.11 -10.20
N ASN A 94 -0.44 -3.70 -9.11
CA ASN A 94 0.91 -3.11 -9.11
C ASN A 94 1.97 -4.02 -8.44
N ALA A 95 1.63 -5.27 -8.11
CA ALA A 95 2.52 -6.13 -7.34
C ALA A 95 3.87 -6.36 -8.02
N GLN A 96 3.87 -6.49 -9.34
CA GLN A 96 5.11 -6.62 -10.10
C GLN A 96 5.95 -5.34 -10.06
N ALA A 97 5.33 -4.17 -10.23
CA ALA A 97 6.05 -2.89 -10.16
C ALA A 97 6.70 -2.64 -8.80
N VAL A 98 6.01 -3.00 -7.70
CA VAL A 98 6.61 -2.92 -6.35
C VAL A 98 7.75 -3.93 -6.20
N CYS A 99 7.61 -5.13 -6.73
CA CYS A 99 8.68 -6.13 -6.72
C CYS A 99 9.92 -5.63 -7.49
N ASP A 100 9.72 -5.04 -8.68
CA ASP A 100 10.79 -4.49 -9.51
C ASP A 100 11.51 -3.32 -8.80
N TYR A 101 10.74 -2.43 -8.15
CA TYR A 101 11.30 -1.35 -7.32
C TYR A 101 12.21 -1.89 -6.20
N ILE A 102 11.77 -2.92 -5.48
CA ILE A 102 12.58 -3.54 -4.42
C ILE A 102 13.81 -4.21 -5.03
N GLU A 103 13.68 -4.86 -6.18
CA GLU A 103 14.83 -5.47 -6.86
C GLU A 103 15.89 -4.44 -7.26
N GLU A 104 15.49 -3.28 -7.80
CA GLU A 104 16.39 -2.16 -8.08
C GLU A 104 17.04 -1.63 -6.81
N ALA A 105 16.27 -1.39 -5.76
CA ALA A 105 16.78 -0.94 -4.47
C ALA A 105 17.84 -1.88 -3.88
N LEU A 106 17.65 -3.19 -3.99
CA LEU A 106 18.65 -4.19 -3.59
C LEU A 106 19.90 -4.17 -4.48
N GLN A 107 19.76 -3.83 -5.76
CA GLN A 107 20.93 -3.69 -6.66
C GLN A 107 21.76 -2.47 -6.32
N GLU A 108 21.13 -1.33 -6.11
CA GLU A 108 21.81 -0.07 -5.76
C GLU A 108 22.53 -0.14 -4.43
N THR A 109 21.88 -0.70 -3.41
CA THR A 109 22.46 -0.87 -2.06
C THR A 109 23.46 -2.02 -1.98
N LYS A 110 23.51 -2.91 -3.00
CA LYS A 110 24.27 -4.16 -3.00
C LYS A 110 23.94 -5.06 -1.80
N ALA A 111 22.74 -4.90 -1.27
CA ALA A 111 22.28 -5.65 -0.10
C ALA A 111 22.16 -7.14 -0.44
N GLN A 112 22.65 -7.98 0.45
CA GLN A 112 22.71 -9.44 0.31
C GLN A 112 22.49 -10.11 1.65
N GLY A 113 22.33 -11.43 1.65
CA GLY A 113 22.20 -12.23 2.85
C GLY A 113 20.81 -12.83 3.01
N THR A 114 20.29 -12.84 4.23
CA THR A 114 18.95 -13.36 4.55
C THR A 114 17.92 -12.25 4.46
N MET A 115 16.88 -12.45 3.67
CA MET A 115 15.78 -11.50 3.51
C MET A 115 14.55 -11.98 4.28
N GLY A 116 14.05 -11.15 5.18
CA GLY A 116 12.80 -11.32 5.90
C GLY A 116 11.65 -10.61 5.18
N ILE A 117 10.58 -11.34 4.91
CA ILE A 117 9.40 -10.83 4.22
C ILE A 117 8.21 -10.88 5.16
N VAL A 118 7.72 -9.72 5.55
CA VAL A 118 6.58 -9.55 6.44
C VAL A 118 5.34 -9.23 5.62
N GLY A 119 4.40 -10.18 5.57
CA GLY A 119 3.23 -10.15 4.69
C GLY A 119 3.46 -10.90 3.38
N VAL A 120 2.83 -12.10 3.25
CA VAL A 120 2.96 -13.00 2.09
C VAL A 120 1.68 -12.94 1.24
N GLY A 121 1.38 -11.71 0.79
CA GLY A 121 0.30 -11.41 -0.16
C GLY A 121 0.80 -11.42 -1.61
N HIS A 122 0.12 -10.67 -2.49
CA HIS A 122 0.50 -10.55 -3.90
C HIS A 122 1.93 -10.03 -4.07
N VAL A 123 2.29 -8.95 -3.38
CA VAL A 123 3.63 -8.34 -3.45
C VAL A 123 4.67 -9.24 -2.76
N GLY A 124 4.47 -9.57 -1.48
CA GLY A 124 5.45 -10.34 -0.71
C GLY A 124 5.79 -11.69 -1.31
N SER A 125 4.83 -12.37 -1.96
CA SER A 125 5.09 -13.62 -2.68
C SER A 125 5.97 -13.43 -3.91
N LEU A 126 5.85 -12.31 -4.63
CA LEU A 126 6.72 -11.99 -5.77
C LEU A 126 8.12 -11.62 -5.29
N VAL A 127 8.21 -10.81 -4.24
CA VAL A 127 9.49 -10.42 -3.63
C VAL A 127 10.24 -11.63 -3.09
N ALA A 128 9.54 -12.59 -2.46
CA ALA A 128 10.14 -13.85 -2.02
C ALA A 128 10.80 -14.61 -3.17
N LYS A 129 10.05 -14.81 -4.26
CA LYS A 129 10.57 -15.49 -5.47
C LYS A 129 11.72 -14.74 -6.13
N MET A 130 11.67 -13.41 -6.14
CA MET A 130 12.74 -12.56 -6.65
C MET A 130 14.01 -12.73 -5.81
N ALA A 131 13.91 -12.67 -4.48
CA ALA A 131 15.03 -12.84 -3.56
C ALA A 131 15.67 -14.24 -3.70
N GLU A 132 14.86 -15.30 -3.79
CA GLU A 132 15.34 -16.67 -4.05
C GLU A 132 16.09 -16.79 -5.38
N ARG A 133 15.58 -16.18 -6.48
CA ARG A 133 16.29 -16.15 -7.78
C ARG A 133 17.64 -15.43 -7.70
N ARG A 134 17.78 -14.47 -6.79
CA ARG A 134 19.05 -13.78 -6.52
C ARG A 134 20.00 -14.58 -5.60
N GLY A 135 19.60 -15.80 -5.20
CA GLY A 135 20.40 -16.67 -4.32
C GLY A 135 20.35 -16.26 -2.84
N MET A 136 19.40 -15.41 -2.44
CA MET A 136 19.23 -15.01 -1.04
C MET A 136 18.48 -16.09 -0.26
N LYS A 137 18.80 -16.23 1.01
CA LYS A 137 17.97 -17.00 1.94
C LYS A 137 16.73 -16.15 2.30
N VAL A 138 15.55 -16.76 2.23
CA VAL A 138 14.28 -16.08 2.52
C VAL A 138 13.63 -16.64 3.77
N LEU A 139 13.23 -15.75 4.68
CA LEU A 139 12.36 -16.05 5.81
C LEU A 139 11.04 -15.33 5.61
N LEU A 140 9.93 -16.02 5.81
CA LEU A 140 8.58 -15.49 5.62
C LEU A 140 7.90 -15.29 6.97
N ASN A 141 7.09 -14.26 7.09
CA ASN A 141 6.15 -14.05 8.19
C ASN A 141 4.80 -13.56 7.65
N ASP A 142 3.73 -14.30 7.89
CA ASP A 142 2.36 -13.85 7.70
C ASP A 142 1.51 -14.50 8.78
N THR A 143 1.49 -13.90 9.96
CA THR A 143 0.82 -14.44 11.15
C THR A 143 -0.67 -14.71 10.93
N PRO A 144 -1.46 -13.81 10.27
CA PRO A 144 -2.86 -14.10 9.98
C PRO A 144 -3.09 -15.33 9.12
N LYS A 145 -2.12 -15.70 8.28
CA LYS A 145 -2.20 -16.90 7.43
C LYS A 145 -1.51 -18.12 8.04
N GLY A 146 -0.86 -17.98 9.17
CA GLY A 146 -0.06 -19.05 9.78
C GLY A 146 1.16 -19.45 8.93
N ILE A 147 1.74 -18.51 8.18
CA ILE A 147 2.87 -18.76 7.29
C ILE A 147 4.17 -18.28 7.94
N GLY A 148 5.18 -19.16 7.89
CA GLY A 148 6.57 -18.83 8.18
C GLY A 148 6.93 -18.81 9.67
N VAL A 149 7.85 -17.92 10.02
CA VAL A 149 8.45 -17.78 11.36
C VAL A 149 7.84 -16.58 12.11
N SER A 150 8.19 -16.41 13.38
CA SER A 150 7.78 -15.23 14.15
C SER A 150 8.42 -13.95 13.63
N LEU A 151 7.85 -12.80 13.99
CA LEU A 151 8.42 -11.50 13.65
C LEU A 151 9.78 -11.29 14.36
N ASP A 152 9.92 -11.80 15.58
CA ASP A 152 11.18 -11.77 16.31
C ASP A 152 12.28 -12.60 15.61
N ASP A 153 11.91 -13.77 15.06
CA ASP A 153 12.84 -14.56 14.25
C ASP A 153 13.28 -13.81 12.99
N ILE A 154 12.37 -13.07 12.35
CA ILE A 154 12.71 -12.19 11.22
C ILE A 154 13.73 -11.14 11.67
N ALA A 155 13.45 -10.42 12.75
CA ALA A 155 14.33 -9.36 13.25
C ALA A 155 15.74 -9.90 13.56
N GLN A 156 15.84 -10.99 14.30
CA GLN A 156 17.12 -11.53 14.76
C GLN A 156 17.96 -12.19 13.67
N ASN A 157 17.34 -12.70 12.59
CA ASN A 157 18.03 -13.53 11.61
C ASN A 157 18.17 -12.91 10.22
N CYS A 158 17.51 -11.79 9.94
CA CYS A 158 17.53 -11.18 8.60
C CYS A 158 18.53 -10.01 8.50
N ASP A 159 19.15 -9.90 7.35
CA ASP A 159 20.03 -8.80 6.97
C ASP A 159 19.22 -7.70 6.26
N ILE A 160 18.07 -8.06 5.71
CA ILE A 160 17.11 -7.18 5.04
C ILE A 160 15.71 -7.57 5.52
N ILE A 161 14.90 -6.59 5.89
CA ILE A 161 13.50 -6.80 6.30
C ILE A 161 12.60 -5.91 5.46
N THR A 162 11.62 -6.50 4.79
CA THR A 162 10.67 -5.77 3.93
C THR A 162 9.23 -6.04 4.32
N PHE A 163 8.42 -4.98 4.36
CA PHE A 163 7.04 -5.04 4.82
C PHE A 163 6.06 -4.93 3.65
N HIS A 164 5.09 -5.86 3.59
CA HIS A 164 4.05 -5.98 2.57
C HIS A 164 2.68 -6.28 3.19
N VAL A 165 2.41 -5.67 4.33
CA VAL A 165 1.14 -5.81 5.06
C VAL A 165 0.22 -4.61 4.80
N PRO A 166 -1.11 -4.76 4.90
CA PRO A 166 -2.02 -3.62 4.95
C PRO A 166 -1.77 -2.81 6.22
N LEU A 167 -2.23 -1.56 6.26
CA LEU A 167 -2.24 -0.76 7.47
C LEU A 167 -3.57 -0.91 8.18
N ASP A 168 -3.54 -1.48 9.37
CA ASP A 168 -4.66 -1.59 10.29
C ASP A 168 -4.18 -1.50 11.76
N LYS A 169 -5.08 -1.72 12.71
CA LYS A 169 -4.73 -1.63 14.14
C LYS A 169 -3.68 -2.65 14.60
N THR A 170 -3.52 -3.75 13.88
CA THR A 170 -2.56 -4.82 14.21
C THR A 170 -1.20 -4.63 13.56
N THR A 171 -1.14 -3.80 12.52
CA THR A 171 0.06 -3.55 11.72
C THR A 171 0.57 -2.12 11.84
N TYR A 172 -0.19 -1.24 12.54
CA TYR A 172 0.28 0.10 12.87
C TYR A 172 1.50 0.01 13.79
N HIS A 173 2.61 0.64 13.36
CA HIS A 173 3.92 0.58 14.00
C HIS A 173 4.38 -0.87 14.27
N LEU A 174 4.08 -1.78 13.34
CA LEU A 174 4.56 -3.17 13.43
C LEU A 174 6.09 -3.23 13.51
N CYS A 175 6.77 -2.34 12.78
CA CYS A 175 8.20 -2.10 12.92
C CYS A 175 8.42 -0.94 13.88
N ASP A 176 8.36 -1.23 15.16
CA ASP A 176 8.55 -0.31 16.26
C ASP A 176 9.98 -0.34 16.81
N LYS A 177 10.24 0.47 17.84
CA LYS A 177 11.53 0.49 18.55
C LYS A 177 11.89 -0.86 19.14
N ALA A 178 10.93 -1.65 19.61
CA ALA A 178 11.20 -2.93 20.24
C ALA A 178 11.69 -3.95 19.20
N LEU A 179 11.07 -3.98 18.03
CA LEU A 179 11.49 -4.82 16.91
C LEU A 179 12.86 -4.39 16.37
N LEU A 180 13.06 -3.08 16.15
CA LEU A 180 14.32 -2.53 15.63
C LEU A 180 15.50 -2.85 16.55
N ASN A 181 15.31 -2.81 17.86
CA ASN A 181 16.36 -3.19 18.83
C ASN A 181 16.74 -4.69 18.78
N GLN A 182 15.90 -5.54 18.19
CA GLN A 182 16.19 -6.96 18.00
C GLN A 182 16.85 -7.25 16.65
N CYS A 183 16.81 -6.29 15.72
CA CYS A 183 17.39 -6.46 14.39
C CYS A 183 18.92 -6.60 14.45
N LYS A 184 19.46 -7.31 13.47
CA LYS A 184 20.92 -7.38 13.29
C LYS A 184 21.49 -5.97 13.11
N PRO A 185 22.70 -5.70 13.60
CA PRO A 185 23.38 -4.44 13.28
C PRO A 185 23.41 -4.20 11.77
N ASN A 186 23.02 -3.00 11.34
CA ASN A 186 22.94 -2.59 9.94
C ASN A 186 21.91 -3.37 9.08
N ALA A 187 20.92 -4.03 9.67
CA ALA A 187 19.82 -4.60 8.92
C ALA A 187 19.12 -3.51 8.08
N LEU A 188 18.94 -3.75 6.79
CA LEU A 188 18.24 -2.83 5.90
C LEU A 188 16.73 -2.99 6.08
N ILE A 189 16.05 -1.89 6.40
CA ILE A 189 14.60 -1.86 6.57
C ILE A 189 13.96 -1.26 5.32
N ILE A 190 13.04 -1.99 4.69
CA ILE A 190 12.34 -1.56 3.47
C ILE A 190 10.84 -1.49 3.74
N ASN A 191 10.22 -0.33 3.47
CA ASN A 191 8.77 -0.19 3.52
C ASN A 191 8.23 0.36 2.20
N ALA A 192 7.60 -0.51 1.43
CA ALA A 192 6.85 -0.19 0.21
C ALA A 192 5.36 -0.57 0.36
N ALA A 193 4.85 -0.59 1.60
CA ALA A 193 3.45 -0.94 1.89
C ALA A 193 2.62 0.30 2.26
N ARG A 194 2.69 0.74 3.51
CA ARG A 194 2.04 1.95 4.06
C ARG A 194 2.95 2.58 5.11
N GLY A 195 3.03 3.90 5.13
CA GLY A 195 3.92 4.64 6.02
C GLY A 195 3.79 4.22 7.48
N GLY A 196 2.59 4.23 8.02
CA GLY A 196 2.33 3.87 9.42
C GLY A 196 2.61 2.40 9.82
N VAL A 197 3.10 1.55 8.92
CA VAL A 197 3.60 0.20 9.28
C VAL A 197 4.94 0.28 10.02
N VAL A 198 5.73 1.28 9.71
CA VAL A 198 7.02 1.53 10.35
C VAL A 198 6.92 2.79 11.21
N ASP A 199 7.34 2.73 12.45
CA ASP A 199 7.55 3.91 13.30
C ASP A 199 8.78 4.66 12.78
N GLU A 200 8.58 5.73 12.02
CA GLU A 200 9.64 6.51 11.40
C GLU A 200 10.58 7.13 12.43
N GLN A 201 10.03 7.60 13.55
CA GLN A 201 10.83 8.17 14.63
C GLN A 201 11.77 7.12 15.23
N ALA A 202 11.25 5.94 15.50
CA ALA A 202 12.05 4.84 16.01
C ALA A 202 13.09 4.38 14.98
N LEU A 203 12.73 4.31 13.69
CA LEU A 203 13.63 3.90 12.60
C LEU A 203 14.81 4.86 12.48
N ILE A 204 14.58 6.17 12.43
CA ILE A 204 15.64 7.17 12.32
C ILE A 204 16.57 7.11 13.52
N HIS A 205 16.03 6.98 14.74
CA HIS A 205 16.85 6.89 15.95
C HIS A 205 17.59 5.57 16.11
N SER A 206 17.16 4.52 15.42
CA SER A 206 17.82 3.21 15.48
C SER A 206 19.17 3.17 14.76
N GLY A 207 19.37 4.05 13.77
CA GLY A 207 20.55 4.08 12.91
C GLY A 207 20.60 2.96 11.88
N HIS A 208 19.53 2.17 11.71
CA HIS A 208 19.43 1.19 10.63
C HIS A 208 19.34 1.88 9.27
N PRO A 209 20.01 1.37 8.21
CA PRO A 209 19.76 1.82 6.86
C PRO A 209 18.30 1.50 6.45
N PHE A 210 17.68 2.39 5.68
CA PHE A 210 16.31 2.20 5.29
C PHE A 210 16.01 2.67 3.86
N ILE A 211 14.93 2.13 3.29
CA ILE A 211 14.32 2.55 2.03
C ILE A 211 12.81 2.66 2.27
N LEU A 212 12.28 3.86 2.12
CA LEU A 212 10.85 4.14 2.29
C LEU A 212 10.27 4.64 0.97
N ASP A 213 9.36 3.85 0.36
CA ASP A 213 8.51 4.28 -0.75
C ASP A 213 7.22 4.95 -0.23
N THR A 214 6.87 4.68 1.01
CA THR A 214 5.74 5.25 1.74
C THR A 214 6.18 5.71 3.13
N TRP A 215 5.64 6.83 3.59
CA TRP A 215 5.96 7.41 4.91
C TRP A 215 4.72 7.85 5.67
N GLU A 216 4.89 8.15 6.96
CA GLU A 216 3.78 8.66 7.77
C GLU A 216 3.38 10.06 7.31
N ASN A 217 2.07 10.33 7.42
CA ASN A 217 1.49 11.64 7.09
C ASN A 217 1.63 12.09 5.63
N GLU A 218 1.74 11.14 4.68
CA GLU A 218 1.70 11.51 3.25
C GLU A 218 0.57 12.51 2.93
N PRO A 219 0.84 13.53 2.09
CA PRO A 219 2.03 13.70 1.23
C PRO A 219 3.19 14.45 1.88
N GLU A 220 3.10 14.83 3.15
CA GLU A 220 4.14 15.60 3.85
C GLU A 220 5.23 14.66 4.38
N ILE A 221 6.47 14.87 3.93
CA ILE A 221 7.61 14.07 4.40
C ILE A 221 8.18 14.74 5.67
N SER A 222 8.37 13.97 6.74
CA SER A 222 9.03 14.45 7.94
C SER A 222 10.44 14.97 7.61
N PRO A 223 10.84 16.16 8.11
CA PRO A 223 12.20 16.66 7.96
C PRO A 223 13.27 15.70 8.49
N LEU A 224 12.92 14.87 9.47
CA LEU A 224 13.82 13.87 10.04
C LEU A 224 14.08 12.72 9.05
N VAL A 225 13.05 12.28 8.31
CA VAL A 225 13.21 11.28 7.24
C VAL A 225 14.13 11.81 6.16
N LEU A 226 13.92 13.07 5.72
CA LEU A 226 14.76 13.71 4.70
C LEU A 226 16.21 13.90 5.17
N ALA A 227 16.44 14.10 6.44
CA ALA A 227 17.79 14.27 7.00
C ALA A 227 18.51 12.93 7.24
N GLY A 228 17.76 11.82 7.38
CA GLY A 228 18.30 10.47 7.57
C GLY A 228 18.44 9.67 6.26
N ALA A 229 17.94 10.22 5.15
CA ALA A 229 17.95 9.57 3.86
C ALA A 229 19.30 9.70 3.13
#